data_054db5d8b9a3714cb52052e1989b33ce
#
_entry.id   054db5d8b9a3714cb52052e1989b33ce
#
_cell.length_a   1.000
_cell.length_b   1.000
_cell.length_c   1.000
_cell.angle_alpha   90.00
_cell.angle_beta   90.00
_cell.angle_gamma   90.00
#
_symmetry.space_group_name_H-M   'P 1'
#
loop_
_entity.id
_entity.type
_entity.pdbx_description
1 polymer ?
#
loop_
_entity_poly.entity_id
_entity_poly.type
_entity_poly.pdbx_seq_one_letter_code
_entity_poly.pdbx_strand_id
1 'polypeptide(L)'
;MRKNITALILVLLMTFVLAGCGKQGAQQEKDTPGYKIGVVTPTLSTSEDEFRAADMMAKKYPEIVKHITLPENFSTEIETGLSQITSLADDPQMKAIIVISGQAGLLPALQKVEESRPDIITITAPIWDDPVLMSKYVDINLDTDWVKRGEAIARKAHSMGAKTIIHYSFPTHLAKEVIAQRKDMMQKTSEQLGMEWVEVVTPDPQTGSGTGPMLQFLREDIPRQISKYGTETNIFGTNCPMYDVIIDEALKLKFMVAEQCCPTPT
;
A
#
# COMPACT_ATOMS: atom_id res chain seq x y z
N MET A 1 -9.37 85.53 -12.85
CA MET A 1 -9.42 84.64 -11.66
C MET A 1 -10.11 83.26 -11.90
N ARG A 2 -11.12 83.08 -12.76
CA ARG A 2 -11.78 81.82 -12.97
C ARG A 2 -10.92 80.71 -13.68
N LYS A 3 -10.00 81.07 -14.56
CA LYS A 3 -9.13 80.08 -15.26
C LYS A 3 -8.10 79.36 -14.42
N ASN A 4 -7.64 80.05 -13.36
CA ASN A 4 -6.60 79.46 -12.48
C ASN A 4 -7.15 78.52 -11.42
N ILE A 5 -8.46 78.65 -11.11
CA ILE A 5 -9.13 77.76 -10.15
C ILE A 5 -9.39 76.40 -10.84
N THR A 6 -9.78 76.39 -12.15
CA THR A 6 -9.99 75.16 -12.88
C THR A 6 -8.72 74.36 -13.09
N ALA A 7 -7.57 75.01 -13.28
CA ALA A 7 -6.27 74.38 -13.39
C ALA A 7 -5.82 73.75 -12.05
N LEU A 8 -6.11 74.46 -10.95
CA LEU A 8 -5.78 73.94 -9.60
C LEU A 8 -6.61 72.72 -9.19
N ILE A 9 -7.89 72.70 -9.57
CA ILE A 9 -8.78 71.56 -9.31
C ILE A 9 -8.37 70.37 -10.16
N LEU A 10 -7.91 70.57 -11.41
CA LEU A 10 -7.46 69.46 -12.28
C LEU A 10 -6.13 68.87 -11.77
N VAL A 11 -5.22 69.65 -11.24
CA VAL A 11 -3.99 69.15 -10.62
C VAL A 11 -4.24 68.43 -9.30
N LEU A 12 -5.21 68.91 -8.50
CA LEU A 12 -5.62 68.25 -7.26
C LEU A 12 -6.34 66.91 -7.49
N LEU A 13 -7.12 66.79 -8.60
CA LEU A 13 -7.75 65.53 -9.00
C LEU A 13 -6.74 64.51 -9.55
N MET A 14 -5.69 64.93 -10.25
CA MET A 14 -4.63 64.04 -10.72
C MET A 14 -3.74 63.50 -9.60
N THR A 15 -3.54 64.23 -8.51
CA THR A 15 -2.76 63.74 -7.38
C THR A 15 -3.53 62.73 -6.51
N PHE A 16 -4.86 62.72 -6.54
CA PHE A 16 -5.68 61.72 -5.82
C PHE A 16 -5.76 60.36 -6.52
N VAL A 17 -5.51 60.31 -7.82
CA VAL A 17 -5.50 59.02 -8.58
C VAL A 17 -4.19 58.25 -8.39
N LEU A 18 -3.11 58.88 -7.97
CA LEU A 18 -1.82 58.24 -7.72
C LEU A 18 -1.65 57.71 -6.28
N ALA A 19 -2.56 58.01 -5.36
CA ALA A 19 -2.52 57.50 -3.98
C ALA A 19 -3.38 56.25 -3.77
N GLY A 20 -4.06 55.72 -4.81
CA GLY A 20 -4.95 54.56 -4.74
C GLY A 20 -4.30 53.21 -5.08
N CYS A 21 -3.04 53.17 -5.50
CA CYS A 21 -2.30 51.94 -5.78
C CYS A 21 -1.31 51.57 -4.69
N GLY A 22 -1.82 51.18 -3.55
CA GLY A 22 -0.94 50.82 -2.44
C GLY A 22 -1.60 49.92 -1.41
N LYS A 23 -2.14 48.80 -1.83
CA LYS A 23 -2.27 47.54 -1.09
C LYS A 23 -2.78 46.44 -2.06
N GLN A 24 -2.00 46.18 -3.08
CA GLN A 24 -1.96 44.77 -3.54
C GLN A 24 -1.35 44.04 -2.36
N GLY A 25 -2.21 43.29 -1.64
CA GLY A 25 -1.74 42.24 -0.76
C GLY A 25 -0.76 41.43 -1.60
N ALA A 26 0.46 41.34 -1.15
CA ALA A 26 1.39 40.33 -1.65
C ALA A 26 0.65 39.01 -1.48
N GLN A 27 0.03 38.52 -2.56
CA GLN A 27 -0.16 37.08 -2.72
C GLN A 27 1.29 36.58 -2.57
N GLN A 28 1.58 35.99 -1.41
CA GLN A 28 2.69 35.05 -1.33
C GLN A 28 2.46 34.11 -2.51
N GLU A 29 3.22 34.26 -3.57
CA GLU A 29 3.47 33.20 -4.51
C GLU A 29 3.86 32.04 -3.61
N LYS A 30 2.94 31.07 -3.45
CA LYS A 30 3.30 29.79 -2.86
C LYS A 30 4.40 29.30 -3.76
N ASP A 31 5.61 29.29 -3.23
CA ASP A 31 6.78 28.70 -3.89
C ASP A 31 6.42 27.25 -4.14
N THR A 32 5.81 26.99 -5.31
CA THR A 32 5.41 25.65 -5.70
C THR A 32 6.70 24.91 -5.98
N PRO A 33 7.03 23.87 -5.24
CA PRO A 33 8.25 23.11 -5.48
C PRO A 33 8.33 22.71 -6.94
N GLY A 34 9.45 22.95 -7.59
CA GLY A 34 9.67 22.66 -9.00
C GLY A 34 9.77 21.13 -9.30
N TYR A 35 9.23 20.27 -8.42
CA TYR A 35 9.28 18.82 -8.55
C TYR A 35 7.96 18.16 -8.12
N LYS A 36 7.72 16.94 -8.62
CA LYS A 36 6.60 16.07 -8.25
C LYS A 36 7.06 14.67 -7.88
N ILE A 37 6.25 14.01 -7.08
CA ILE A 37 6.42 12.62 -6.64
C ILE A 37 5.16 11.86 -7.04
N GLY A 38 5.30 10.84 -7.86
CA GLY A 38 4.25 9.89 -8.17
C GLY A 38 4.17 8.81 -7.10
N VAL A 39 3.00 8.55 -6.56
CA VAL A 39 2.74 7.43 -5.65
C VAL A 39 1.71 6.53 -6.29
N VAL A 40 2.05 5.27 -6.44
CA VAL A 40 1.21 4.23 -7.06
C VAL A 40 0.86 3.21 -6.00
N THR A 41 -0.43 2.95 -5.82
CA THR A 41 -0.93 1.93 -4.88
C THR A 41 -1.97 1.04 -5.56
N PRO A 42 -2.32 -0.13 -5.00
CA PRO A 42 -3.59 -0.78 -5.33
C PRO A 42 -4.78 0.12 -4.99
N THR A 43 -5.98 -0.32 -5.35
CA THR A 43 -7.23 0.38 -5.00
C THR A 43 -7.54 0.25 -3.50
N LEU A 44 -8.47 1.07 -3.03
CA LEU A 44 -8.96 1.04 -1.64
C LEU A 44 -9.44 -0.36 -1.21
N SER A 45 -10.14 -1.06 -2.09
CA SER A 45 -10.67 -2.40 -1.84
C SER A 45 -9.59 -3.49 -1.76
N THR A 46 -8.45 -3.25 -2.40
CA THR A 46 -7.36 -4.24 -2.46
C THR A 46 -6.31 -4.02 -1.36
N SER A 47 -6.01 -2.76 -1.04
CA SER A 47 -4.96 -2.36 -0.08
C SER A 47 -5.34 -1.03 0.59
N GLU A 48 -6.20 -1.10 1.59
CA GLU A 48 -6.81 0.10 2.20
C GLU A 48 -5.77 1.02 2.84
N ASP A 49 -4.84 0.48 3.60
CA ASP A 49 -3.85 1.27 4.36
C ASP A 49 -2.94 2.06 3.43
N GLU A 50 -2.39 1.42 2.41
CA GLU A 50 -1.50 2.03 1.44
C GLU A 50 -2.24 3.09 0.61
N PHE A 51 -3.48 2.77 0.19
CA PHE A 51 -4.32 3.73 -0.53
C PHE A 51 -4.60 4.97 0.32
N ARG A 52 -5.06 4.79 1.58
CA ARG A 52 -5.38 5.90 2.48
C ARG A 52 -4.15 6.74 2.81
N ALA A 53 -3.01 6.12 3.05
CA ALA A 53 -1.76 6.83 3.32
C ALA A 53 -1.35 7.69 2.11
N ALA A 54 -1.39 7.14 0.90
CA ALA A 54 -1.05 7.87 -0.32
C ALA A 54 -2.06 9.00 -0.64
N ASP A 55 -3.36 8.74 -0.48
CA ASP A 55 -4.43 9.73 -0.65
C ASP A 55 -4.30 10.89 0.35
N MET A 56 -3.99 10.58 1.61
CA MET A 56 -3.73 11.59 2.63
C MET A 56 -2.51 12.47 2.27
N MET A 57 -1.43 11.85 1.77
CA MET A 57 -0.24 12.61 1.33
C MET A 57 -0.56 13.48 0.12
N ALA A 58 -1.31 12.97 -0.86
CA ALA A 58 -1.73 13.76 -2.02
C ALA A 58 -2.64 14.94 -1.62
N LYS A 59 -3.55 14.75 -0.67
CA LYS A 59 -4.40 15.83 -0.13
C LYS A 59 -3.60 16.87 0.66
N LYS A 60 -2.57 16.42 1.40
CA LYS A 60 -1.73 17.31 2.20
C LYS A 60 -0.74 18.11 1.34
N TYR A 61 -0.25 17.53 0.26
CA TYR A 61 0.76 18.10 -0.63
C TYR A 61 0.32 18.03 -2.11
N PRO A 62 -0.81 18.64 -2.49
CA PRO A 62 -1.42 18.48 -3.82
C PRO A 62 -0.55 18.96 -4.98
N GLU A 63 0.37 19.91 -4.70
CA GLU A 63 1.29 20.45 -5.71
C GLU A 63 2.52 19.54 -5.95
N ILE A 64 2.78 18.62 -5.03
CA ILE A 64 3.97 17.75 -5.07
C ILE A 64 3.59 16.30 -5.34
N VAL A 65 2.58 15.78 -4.64
CA VAL A 65 2.24 14.34 -4.65
C VAL A 65 1.10 14.07 -5.64
N LYS A 66 1.38 13.23 -6.62
CA LYS A 66 0.39 12.68 -7.54
C LYS A 66 0.13 11.22 -7.18
N HIS A 67 -1.01 10.93 -6.58
CA HIS A 67 -1.44 9.58 -6.28
C HIS A 67 -2.24 9.00 -7.46
N ILE A 68 -1.90 7.80 -7.88
CA ILE A 68 -2.66 6.99 -8.83
C ILE A 68 -2.83 5.57 -8.30
N THR A 69 -3.87 4.89 -8.76
CA THR A 69 -4.13 3.49 -8.38
C THR A 69 -3.93 2.55 -9.56
N LEU A 70 -3.42 1.35 -9.27
CA LEU A 70 -3.45 0.25 -10.23
C LEU A 70 -4.90 -0.19 -10.47
N PRO A 71 -5.19 -0.83 -11.61
CA PRO A 71 -6.52 -1.39 -11.89
C PRO A 71 -6.97 -2.39 -10.81
N GLU A 72 -8.27 -2.41 -10.54
CA GLU A 72 -8.87 -3.36 -9.57
C GLU A 72 -8.62 -4.82 -9.99
N ASN A 73 -8.81 -5.13 -11.27
CA ASN A 73 -8.57 -6.46 -11.83
C ASN A 73 -7.20 -6.52 -12.52
N PHE A 74 -6.15 -6.19 -11.77
CA PHE A 74 -4.81 -6.03 -12.32
C PHE A 74 -4.35 -7.23 -13.16
N SER A 75 -4.65 -8.46 -12.75
CA SER A 75 -4.24 -9.69 -13.47
C SER A 75 -4.74 -9.76 -14.92
N THR A 76 -5.84 -9.09 -15.23
CA THR A 76 -6.42 -8.99 -16.58
C THR A 76 -6.17 -7.65 -17.26
N GLU A 77 -5.71 -6.65 -16.50
CA GLU A 77 -5.52 -5.27 -16.94
C GLU A 77 -4.06 -4.81 -16.75
N ILE A 78 -3.10 -5.74 -16.87
CA ILE A 78 -1.66 -5.48 -16.65
C ILE A 78 -1.18 -4.29 -17.49
N GLU A 79 -1.50 -4.26 -18.79
CA GLU A 79 -1.07 -3.20 -19.69
C GLU A 79 -1.57 -1.81 -19.27
N THR A 80 -2.77 -1.73 -18.69
CA THR A 80 -3.30 -0.49 -18.12
C THR A 80 -2.43 -0.03 -16.95
N GLY A 81 -2.07 -0.94 -16.03
CA GLY A 81 -1.19 -0.63 -14.91
C GLY A 81 0.21 -0.19 -15.36
N LEU A 82 0.80 -0.87 -16.35
CA LEU A 82 2.09 -0.49 -16.93
C LEU A 82 2.03 0.92 -17.53
N SER A 83 0.96 1.21 -18.31
CA SER A 83 0.76 2.52 -18.90
C SER A 83 0.55 3.63 -17.87
N GLN A 84 -0.16 3.36 -16.78
CA GLN A 84 -0.36 4.32 -15.70
C GLN A 84 0.97 4.72 -15.04
N ILE A 85 1.85 3.75 -14.75
CA ILE A 85 3.17 4.02 -14.16
C ILE A 85 4.05 4.80 -15.13
N THR A 86 4.14 4.35 -16.39
CA THR A 86 4.99 5.02 -17.39
C THR A 86 4.52 6.44 -17.70
N SER A 87 3.21 6.71 -17.67
CA SER A 87 2.66 8.05 -17.89
C SER A 87 3.03 9.07 -16.80
N LEU A 88 3.43 8.61 -15.62
CA LEU A 88 3.99 9.53 -14.60
C LEU A 88 5.31 10.13 -15.05
N ALA A 89 6.12 9.36 -15.79
CA ALA A 89 7.40 9.82 -16.31
C ALA A 89 7.29 10.86 -17.43
N ASP A 90 6.12 11.01 -18.04
CA ASP A 90 5.86 12.05 -19.07
C ASP A 90 5.84 13.46 -18.47
N ASP A 91 5.60 13.61 -17.16
CA ASP A 91 5.65 14.90 -16.48
C ASP A 91 7.11 15.33 -16.26
N PRO A 92 7.56 16.44 -16.86
CA PRO A 92 8.96 16.90 -16.74
C PRO A 92 9.35 17.27 -15.30
N GLN A 93 8.37 17.56 -14.44
CA GLN A 93 8.60 17.83 -13.02
C GLN A 93 8.70 16.58 -12.15
N MET A 94 8.36 15.39 -12.69
CA MET A 94 8.46 14.14 -11.95
C MET A 94 9.91 13.85 -11.58
N LYS A 95 10.18 13.65 -10.29
CA LYS A 95 11.52 13.36 -9.74
C LYS A 95 11.58 12.08 -8.94
N ALA A 96 10.44 11.53 -8.53
CA ALA A 96 10.38 10.22 -7.92
C ALA A 96 9.07 9.50 -8.27
N ILE A 97 9.13 8.19 -8.42
CA ILE A 97 7.97 7.31 -8.55
C ILE A 97 8.10 6.22 -7.49
N ILE A 98 7.10 6.14 -6.62
CA ILE A 98 7.02 5.19 -5.52
C ILE A 98 5.87 4.23 -5.81
N VAL A 99 6.15 2.94 -5.95
CA VAL A 99 5.15 1.88 -6.12
C VAL A 99 5.03 1.11 -4.81
N ILE A 100 3.89 1.20 -4.15
CA ILE A 100 3.61 0.57 -2.87
C ILE A 100 2.63 -0.58 -3.07
N SER A 101 2.91 -1.75 -2.50
CA SER A 101 2.12 -2.98 -2.66
C SER A 101 1.85 -3.32 -4.14
N GLY A 102 2.89 -3.15 -4.96
CA GLY A 102 2.82 -3.38 -6.40
C GLY A 102 2.49 -4.83 -6.74
N GLN A 103 1.63 -5.01 -7.73
CA GLN A 103 1.25 -6.33 -8.21
C GLN A 103 2.37 -6.97 -9.06
N ALA A 104 2.40 -8.30 -9.15
CA ALA A 104 3.35 -9.00 -10.02
C ALA A 104 3.11 -8.65 -11.50
N GLY A 105 4.19 -8.41 -12.25
CA GLY A 105 4.14 -8.01 -13.65
C GLY A 105 4.40 -6.52 -13.90
N LEU A 106 4.79 -5.75 -12.89
CA LEU A 106 5.08 -4.31 -13.04
C LEU A 106 6.50 -3.99 -13.49
N LEU A 107 7.40 -4.98 -13.44
CA LEU A 107 8.81 -4.80 -13.84
C LEU A 107 9.00 -4.10 -15.19
N PRO A 108 8.27 -4.43 -16.28
CA PRO A 108 8.45 -3.75 -17.57
C PRO A 108 8.17 -2.24 -17.54
N ALA A 109 7.26 -1.79 -16.67
CA ALA A 109 7.00 -0.35 -16.53
C ALA A 109 8.19 0.37 -15.88
N LEU A 110 8.79 -0.22 -14.85
CA LEU A 110 9.95 0.35 -14.16
C LEU A 110 11.20 0.33 -15.04
N GLN A 111 11.40 -0.75 -15.82
CA GLN A 111 12.45 -0.79 -16.86
C GLN A 111 12.30 0.35 -17.85
N LYS A 112 11.09 0.59 -18.36
CA LYS A 112 10.83 1.68 -19.30
C LYS A 112 11.02 3.07 -18.68
N VAL A 113 10.69 3.25 -17.41
CA VAL A 113 10.97 4.50 -16.69
C VAL A 113 12.47 4.71 -16.59
N GLU A 114 13.25 3.71 -16.15
CA GLU A 114 14.71 3.77 -16.07
C GLU A 114 15.35 4.10 -17.42
N GLU A 115 14.92 3.46 -18.51
CA GLU A 115 15.44 3.70 -19.85
C GLU A 115 15.13 5.10 -20.39
N SER A 116 13.91 5.62 -20.13
CA SER A 116 13.43 6.89 -20.71
C SER A 116 13.73 8.09 -19.83
N ARG A 117 13.77 7.93 -18.52
CA ARG A 117 13.91 8.98 -17.52
C ARG A 117 14.78 8.53 -16.34
N PRO A 118 16.08 8.27 -16.59
CA PRO A 118 17.02 7.84 -15.54
C PRO A 118 17.28 8.90 -14.46
N ASP A 119 16.72 10.12 -14.63
CA ASP A 119 16.72 11.17 -13.62
C ASP A 119 15.59 11.04 -12.58
N ILE A 120 14.67 10.11 -12.77
CA ILE A 120 13.57 9.84 -11.81
C ILE A 120 14.02 8.76 -10.82
N ILE A 121 13.98 9.07 -9.53
CA ILE A 121 14.23 8.09 -8.48
C ILE A 121 13.04 7.12 -8.42
N THR A 122 13.30 5.84 -8.60
CA THR A 122 12.28 4.79 -8.54
C THR A 122 12.39 3.98 -7.25
N ILE A 123 11.25 3.85 -6.55
CA ILE A 123 11.17 3.15 -5.27
C ILE A 123 10.03 2.13 -5.30
N THR A 124 10.30 0.90 -4.87
CA THR A 124 9.27 -0.13 -4.69
C THR A 124 9.21 -0.59 -3.23
N ALA A 125 7.98 -0.79 -2.66
CA ALA A 125 7.82 -1.09 -1.24
C ALA A 125 6.47 -1.74 -0.87
N PRO A 126 6.33 -3.01 -0.67
CA PRO A 126 6.92 -4.13 -1.42
C PRO A 126 6.34 -4.24 -2.83
N ILE A 127 6.90 -5.13 -3.64
CA ILE A 127 6.37 -5.48 -4.96
C ILE A 127 6.39 -7.01 -5.13
N TRP A 128 5.37 -7.57 -5.82
CA TRP A 128 5.23 -9.02 -5.96
C TRP A 128 6.01 -9.62 -7.16
N ASP A 129 6.86 -8.83 -7.81
CA ASP A 129 7.85 -9.32 -8.76
C ASP A 129 9.09 -9.88 -8.04
N ASP A 130 9.95 -10.58 -8.77
CA ASP A 130 11.22 -11.09 -8.22
C ASP A 130 12.08 -9.91 -7.68
N PRO A 131 12.39 -9.88 -6.38
CA PRO A 131 13.07 -8.75 -5.76
C PRO A 131 14.51 -8.57 -6.25
N VAL A 132 15.20 -9.66 -6.65
CA VAL A 132 16.58 -9.61 -7.18
C VAL A 132 16.57 -9.01 -8.58
N LEU A 133 15.57 -9.39 -9.38
CA LEU A 133 15.41 -8.83 -10.72
C LEU A 133 14.97 -7.36 -10.65
N MET A 134 14.02 -7.04 -9.77
CA MET A 134 13.54 -5.67 -9.55
C MET A 134 14.68 -4.72 -9.16
N SER A 135 15.56 -5.15 -8.26
CA SER A 135 16.71 -4.34 -7.79
C SER A 135 17.71 -3.93 -8.88
N LYS A 136 17.58 -4.48 -10.09
CA LYS A 136 18.42 -4.07 -11.23
C LYS A 136 17.89 -2.83 -11.95
N TYR A 137 16.62 -2.49 -11.73
CA TYR A 137 15.89 -1.47 -12.51
C TYR A 137 15.23 -0.42 -11.64
N VAL A 138 15.39 -0.50 -10.31
CA VAL A 138 14.90 0.51 -9.39
C VAL A 138 16.02 0.95 -8.46
N ASP A 139 16.01 2.23 -8.06
CA ASP A 139 17.02 2.79 -7.18
C ASP A 139 16.92 2.23 -5.76
N ILE A 140 15.68 2.02 -5.29
CA ILE A 140 15.41 1.49 -3.95
C ILE A 140 14.31 0.43 -4.05
N ASN A 141 14.65 -0.80 -3.64
CA ASN A 141 13.69 -1.89 -3.48
C ASN A 141 13.60 -2.28 -2.01
N LEU A 142 12.46 -1.97 -1.38
CA LEU A 142 12.17 -2.30 0.02
C LEU A 142 11.20 -3.46 0.05
N ASP A 143 11.60 -4.55 0.67
CA ASP A 143 10.74 -5.70 0.85
C ASP A 143 10.92 -6.33 2.24
N THR A 144 9.91 -7.07 2.68
CA THR A 144 9.97 -7.88 3.88
C THR A 144 10.75 -9.16 3.59
N ASP A 145 11.62 -9.57 4.49
CA ASP A 145 12.17 -10.93 4.45
C ASP A 145 11.07 -11.94 4.80
N TRP A 146 10.29 -12.31 3.78
CA TRP A 146 9.12 -13.17 3.92
C TRP A 146 9.46 -14.54 4.50
N VAL A 147 10.60 -15.10 4.12
CA VAL A 147 11.05 -16.41 4.61
C VAL A 147 11.38 -16.33 6.09
N LYS A 148 12.19 -15.36 6.49
CA LYS A 148 12.53 -15.12 7.90
C LYS A 148 11.31 -14.74 8.74
N ARG A 149 10.35 -14.04 8.15
CA ARG A 149 9.08 -13.72 8.81
C ARG A 149 8.31 -15.00 9.13
N GLY A 150 8.28 -16.00 8.23
CA GLY A 150 7.67 -17.30 8.51
C GLY A 150 8.28 -17.99 9.72
N GLU A 151 9.62 -18.00 9.82
CA GLU A 151 10.32 -18.50 11.00
C GLU A 151 9.95 -17.71 12.27
N ALA A 152 9.94 -16.37 12.18
CA ALA A 152 9.65 -15.50 13.33
C ALA A 152 8.23 -15.71 13.88
N ILE A 153 7.23 -15.88 13.00
CA ILE A 153 5.84 -16.15 13.38
C ILE A 153 5.76 -17.47 14.14
N ALA A 154 6.35 -18.55 13.62
CA ALA A 154 6.32 -19.86 14.27
C ALA A 154 7.02 -19.83 15.64
N ARG A 155 8.19 -19.19 15.74
CA ARG A 155 8.89 -19.01 17.02
C ARG A 155 8.10 -18.17 18.02
N LYS A 156 7.43 -17.11 17.54
CA LYS A 156 6.58 -16.28 18.40
C LYS A 156 5.38 -17.07 18.91
N ALA A 157 4.69 -17.81 18.05
CA ALA A 157 3.58 -18.66 18.44
C ALA A 157 4.02 -19.68 19.51
N HIS A 158 5.13 -20.38 19.28
CA HIS A 158 5.71 -21.31 20.26
C HIS A 158 6.03 -20.62 21.60
N SER A 159 6.63 -19.43 21.58
CA SER A 159 6.95 -18.67 22.79
C SER A 159 5.71 -18.23 23.58
N MET A 160 4.56 -18.13 22.94
CA MET A 160 3.26 -17.85 23.55
C MET A 160 2.60 -19.12 24.12
N GLY A 161 3.17 -20.30 23.88
CA GLY A 161 2.66 -21.58 24.34
C GLY A 161 1.79 -22.33 23.34
N ALA A 162 1.82 -21.93 22.06
CA ALA A 162 1.09 -22.67 21.02
C ALA A 162 1.67 -24.09 20.85
N LYS A 163 0.78 -25.06 20.72
CA LYS A 163 1.07 -26.45 20.35
C LYS A 163 0.66 -26.76 18.92
N THR A 164 -0.20 -25.93 18.35
CA THR A 164 -0.70 -26.06 16.96
C THR A 164 -0.62 -24.70 16.27
N ILE A 165 -0.23 -24.71 15.00
CA ILE A 165 -0.41 -23.56 14.10
C ILE A 165 -1.41 -23.95 13.02
N ILE A 166 -2.46 -23.15 12.85
CA ILE A 166 -3.41 -23.25 11.75
C ILE A 166 -3.15 -22.10 10.79
N HIS A 167 -2.83 -22.45 9.55
CA HIS A 167 -2.52 -21.52 8.49
C HIS A 167 -3.68 -21.47 7.49
N TYR A 168 -4.38 -20.34 7.43
CA TYR A 168 -5.43 -20.08 6.45
C TYR A 168 -4.87 -19.34 5.25
N SER A 169 -5.07 -19.89 4.05
CA SER A 169 -4.66 -19.30 2.79
C SER A 169 -5.59 -19.71 1.65
N PHE A 170 -5.31 -19.23 0.44
CA PHE A 170 -6.06 -19.53 -0.77
C PHE A 170 -5.13 -19.67 -1.99
N PRO A 171 -5.57 -20.32 -3.08
CA PRO A 171 -4.71 -20.71 -4.20
C PRO A 171 -3.94 -19.55 -4.84
N THR A 172 -4.59 -18.43 -5.15
CA THR A 172 -3.91 -17.29 -5.80
C THR A 172 -2.83 -16.65 -4.91
N HIS A 173 -2.98 -16.70 -3.56
CA HIS A 173 -1.93 -16.27 -2.65
C HIS A 173 -0.76 -17.24 -2.62
N LEU A 174 -1.04 -18.55 -2.52
CA LEU A 174 -0.01 -19.58 -2.48
C LEU A 174 0.73 -19.74 -3.83
N ALA A 175 0.17 -19.22 -4.92
CA ALA A 175 0.87 -19.15 -6.20
C ALA A 175 1.99 -18.10 -6.23
N LYS A 176 2.01 -17.16 -5.26
CA LYS A 176 3.11 -16.19 -5.11
C LYS A 176 4.27 -16.87 -4.38
N GLU A 177 5.42 -16.95 -5.04
CA GLU A 177 6.58 -17.69 -4.55
C GLU A 177 7.00 -17.27 -3.12
N VAL A 178 7.10 -15.99 -2.85
CA VAL A 178 7.50 -15.47 -1.52
C VAL A 178 6.50 -15.82 -0.41
N ILE A 179 5.20 -15.94 -0.74
CA ILE A 179 4.17 -16.37 0.20
C ILE A 179 4.26 -17.88 0.45
N ALA A 180 4.50 -18.66 -0.60
CA ALA A 180 4.73 -20.09 -0.47
C ALA A 180 5.99 -20.37 0.37
N GLN A 181 7.09 -19.70 0.11
CA GLN A 181 8.33 -19.82 0.89
C GLN A 181 8.13 -19.41 2.36
N ARG A 182 7.37 -18.35 2.64
CA ARG A 182 6.98 -17.98 4.02
C ARG A 182 6.22 -19.11 4.72
N LYS A 183 5.21 -19.66 4.05
CA LYS A 183 4.42 -20.78 4.56
C LYS A 183 5.33 -21.99 4.85
N ASP A 184 6.16 -22.39 3.90
CA ASP A 184 7.05 -23.55 4.03
C ASP A 184 8.05 -23.37 5.18
N MET A 185 8.59 -22.16 5.35
CA MET A 185 9.47 -21.86 6.49
C MET A 185 8.72 -21.87 7.82
N MET A 186 7.49 -21.34 7.85
CA MET A 186 6.64 -21.37 9.04
C MET A 186 6.31 -22.81 9.45
N GLN A 187 5.91 -23.64 8.48
CA GLN A 187 5.64 -25.07 8.71
C GLN A 187 6.87 -25.80 9.22
N LYS A 188 8.01 -25.70 8.52
CA LYS A 188 9.26 -26.32 8.90
C LYS A 188 9.67 -25.94 10.33
N THR A 189 9.57 -24.65 10.68
CA THR A 189 9.92 -24.18 12.02
C THR A 189 8.95 -24.68 13.08
N SER A 190 7.64 -24.74 12.76
CA SER A 190 6.63 -25.29 13.66
C SER A 190 6.92 -26.75 14.00
N GLU A 191 7.20 -27.57 12.98
CA GLU A 191 7.54 -28.99 13.14
C GLU A 191 8.83 -29.18 13.96
N GLN A 192 9.87 -28.36 13.69
CA GLN A 192 11.12 -28.38 14.46
C GLN A 192 10.92 -28.02 15.95
N LEU A 193 9.94 -27.20 16.27
CA LEU A 193 9.58 -26.81 17.62
C LEU A 193 8.57 -27.75 18.27
N GLY A 194 8.16 -28.82 17.58
CA GLY A 194 7.22 -29.82 18.08
C GLY A 194 5.77 -29.37 18.06
N MET A 195 5.44 -28.33 17.29
CA MET A 195 4.06 -27.90 17.08
C MET A 195 3.43 -28.66 15.89
N GLU A 196 2.14 -28.94 16.01
CA GLU A 196 1.34 -29.48 14.90
C GLU A 196 1.07 -28.38 13.85
N TRP A 197 1.25 -28.72 12.57
CA TRP A 197 0.93 -27.84 11.46
C TRP A 197 -0.38 -28.25 10.81
N VAL A 198 -1.29 -27.28 10.65
CA VAL A 198 -2.58 -27.47 9.97
C VAL A 198 -2.72 -26.43 8.88
N GLU A 199 -2.83 -26.87 7.64
CA GLU A 199 -3.11 -25.98 6.51
C GLU A 199 -4.59 -26.05 6.13
N VAL A 200 -5.22 -24.90 5.98
CA VAL A 200 -6.62 -24.76 5.59
C VAL A 200 -6.74 -23.85 4.38
N VAL A 201 -7.30 -24.38 3.30
CA VAL A 201 -7.57 -23.62 2.08
C VAL A 201 -8.97 -23.03 2.16
N THR A 202 -9.04 -21.70 2.06
CA THR A 202 -10.30 -20.94 2.05
C THR A 202 -10.80 -20.72 0.62
N PRO A 203 -12.08 -20.32 0.43
CA PRO A 203 -12.52 -19.72 -0.82
C PRO A 203 -11.61 -18.56 -1.22
N ASP A 204 -11.27 -18.47 -2.51
CA ASP A 204 -10.33 -17.49 -3.03
C ASP A 204 -11.03 -16.16 -3.34
N PRO A 205 -10.71 -15.05 -2.65
CA PRO A 205 -11.37 -13.77 -2.86
C PRO A 205 -11.00 -13.09 -4.19
N GLN A 206 -9.94 -13.57 -4.85
CA GLN A 206 -9.45 -12.98 -6.11
C GLN A 206 -10.08 -13.63 -7.36
N THR A 207 -11.01 -14.56 -7.19
CA THR A 207 -11.70 -15.25 -8.30
C THR A 207 -13.09 -14.67 -8.62
N GLY A 208 -13.35 -13.40 -8.26
CA GLY A 208 -14.57 -12.68 -8.62
C GLY A 208 -15.71 -12.75 -7.59
N SER A 209 -15.59 -13.58 -6.55
CA SER A 209 -16.59 -13.67 -5.47
C SER A 209 -16.34 -12.69 -4.32
N GLY A 210 -15.24 -11.97 -4.35
CA GLY A 210 -14.81 -11.07 -3.29
C GLY A 210 -14.51 -11.78 -1.97
N THR A 211 -14.39 -11.02 -0.90
CA THR A 211 -14.00 -11.51 0.43
C THR A 211 -15.12 -12.25 1.19
N GLY A 212 -16.39 -11.98 0.85
CA GLY A 212 -17.54 -12.51 1.58
C GLY A 212 -17.52 -14.00 1.85
N PRO A 213 -17.38 -14.87 0.83
CA PRO A 213 -17.34 -16.33 1.01
C PRO A 213 -16.16 -16.79 1.88
N MET A 214 -15.00 -16.15 1.77
CA MET A 214 -13.82 -16.43 2.59
C MET A 214 -14.09 -16.09 4.07
N LEU A 215 -14.64 -14.92 4.35
CA LEU A 215 -14.97 -14.49 5.71
C LEU A 215 -16.05 -15.36 6.36
N GLN A 216 -17.06 -15.77 5.59
CA GLN A 216 -18.05 -16.71 6.07
C GLN A 216 -17.43 -18.07 6.41
N PHE A 217 -16.60 -18.61 5.51
CA PHE A 217 -15.86 -19.86 5.76
C PHE A 217 -15.07 -19.81 7.08
N LEU A 218 -14.33 -18.72 7.31
CA LEU A 218 -13.56 -18.54 8.55
C LEU A 218 -14.44 -18.56 9.80
N ARG A 219 -15.59 -17.85 9.79
CA ARG A 219 -16.54 -17.84 10.92
C ARG A 219 -17.09 -19.24 11.25
N GLU A 220 -17.20 -20.09 10.25
CA GLU A 220 -17.71 -21.46 10.43
C GLU A 220 -16.60 -22.43 10.80
N ASP A 221 -15.40 -22.27 10.24
CA ASP A 221 -14.31 -23.23 10.38
C ASP A 221 -13.48 -23.01 11.66
N ILE A 222 -13.16 -21.74 12.02
CA ILE A 222 -12.34 -21.44 13.21
C ILE A 222 -12.91 -22.11 14.48
N PRO A 223 -14.21 -22.01 14.80
CA PRO A 223 -14.76 -22.71 15.97
C PRO A 223 -14.60 -24.24 15.91
N ARG A 224 -14.71 -24.84 14.72
CA ARG A 224 -14.49 -26.29 14.55
C ARG A 224 -13.03 -26.67 14.80
N GLN A 225 -12.09 -25.89 14.29
CA GLN A 225 -10.66 -26.10 14.48
C GLN A 225 -10.28 -25.96 15.97
N ILE A 226 -10.77 -24.91 16.64
CA ILE A 226 -10.48 -24.69 18.07
C ILE A 226 -11.12 -25.77 18.93
N SER A 227 -12.31 -26.28 18.57
CA SER A 227 -12.92 -27.43 19.23
C SER A 227 -12.07 -28.70 19.11
N LYS A 228 -11.34 -28.86 18.00
CA LYS A 228 -10.48 -30.00 17.72
C LYS A 228 -9.09 -29.89 18.37
N TYR A 229 -8.45 -28.74 18.24
CA TYR A 229 -7.04 -28.55 18.61
C TYR A 229 -6.85 -27.81 19.95
N GLY A 230 -7.91 -27.23 20.51
CA GLY A 230 -7.87 -26.49 21.77
C GLY A 230 -7.36 -25.06 21.64
N THR A 231 -7.29 -24.36 22.78
CA THR A 231 -6.89 -22.94 22.84
C THR A 231 -5.38 -22.72 22.74
N GLU A 232 -4.55 -23.76 22.92
CA GLU A 232 -3.10 -23.70 22.67
C GLU A 232 -2.79 -23.74 21.16
N THR A 233 -3.61 -23.07 20.38
CA THR A 233 -3.54 -22.96 18.91
C THR A 233 -3.25 -21.53 18.53
N ASN A 234 -2.28 -21.33 17.64
CA ASN A 234 -2.08 -20.07 16.94
C ASN A 234 -2.73 -20.11 15.57
N ILE A 235 -3.51 -19.10 15.22
CA ILE A 235 -4.08 -18.95 13.88
C ILE A 235 -3.34 -17.86 13.14
N PHE A 236 -2.96 -18.15 11.89
CA PHE A 236 -2.39 -17.18 10.96
C PHE A 236 -3.18 -17.18 9.64
N GLY A 237 -3.63 -16.02 9.22
CA GLY A 237 -4.30 -15.79 7.93
C GLY A 237 -3.39 -15.02 6.96
N THR A 238 -3.41 -15.36 5.69
CA THR A 238 -2.52 -14.75 4.68
C THR A 238 -3.08 -13.49 4.02
N ASN A 239 -4.27 -13.05 4.43
CA ASN A 239 -4.94 -11.88 3.83
C ASN A 239 -5.50 -10.98 4.92
N CYS A 240 -5.37 -9.64 4.76
CA CYS A 240 -5.76 -8.68 5.77
C CYS A 240 -7.23 -8.79 6.20
N PRO A 241 -8.22 -8.89 5.28
CA PRO A 241 -9.62 -9.08 5.67
C PRO A 241 -9.91 -10.30 6.55
N MET A 242 -9.06 -11.34 6.53
CA MET A 242 -9.24 -12.50 7.43
C MET A 242 -9.15 -12.10 8.90
N TYR A 243 -8.40 -11.05 9.22
CA TYR A 243 -8.11 -10.67 10.61
C TYR A 243 -9.31 -10.07 11.32
N ASP A 244 -10.28 -9.50 10.62
CA ASP A 244 -11.55 -9.08 11.23
C ASP A 244 -12.24 -10.27 11.91
N VAL A 245 -12.25 -11.41 11.23
CA VAL A 245 -12.86 -12.65 11.77
C VAL A 245 -11.92 -13.33 12.76
N ILE A 246 -10.64 -13.44 12.45
CA ILE A 246 -9.66 -14.11 13.32
C ILE A 246 -9.59 -13.43 14.68
N ILE A 247 -9.55 -12.10 14.74
CA ILE A 247 -9.50 -11.35 16.00
C ILE A 247 -10.81 -11.50 16.78
N ASP A 248 -11.95 -11.36 16.09
CA ASP A 248 -13.26 -11.54 16.71
C ASP A 248 -13.42 -12.93 17.36
N GLU A 249 -13.02 -13.97 16.63
CA GLU A 249 -13.08 -15.35 17.14
C GLU A 249 -12.00 -15.61 18.22
N ALA A 250 -10.82 -15.00 18.12
CA ALA A 250 -9.80 -15.10 19.17
C ALA A 250 -10.28 -14.49 20.52
N LEU A 251 -11.00 -13.39 20.46
CA LEU A 251 -11.60 -12.77 21.67
C LEU A 251 -12.67 -13.67 22.31
N LYS A 252 -13.44 -14.44 21.52
CA LYS A 252 -14.45 -15.37 22.00
C LYS A 252 -13.86 -16.68 22.48
N LEU A 253 -13.02 -17.31 21.66
CA LEU A 253 -12.54 -18.69 21.83
C LEU A 253 -11.19 -18.78 22.55
N LYS A 254 -10.49 -17.65 22.75
CA LYS A 254 -9.24 -17.53 23.53
C LYS A 254 -8.04 -18.32 22.97
N PHE A 255 -7.97 -18.44 21.65
CA PHE A 255 -6.77 -18.93 20.97
C PHE A 255 -5.74 -17.80 20.72
N MET A 256 -4.58 -18.13 20.20
CA MET A 256 -3.46 -17.20 20.02
C MET A 256 -3.39 -16.62 18.62
N VAL A 257 -2.97 -15.37 18.53
CA VAL A 257 -2.63 -14.68 17.27
C VAL A 257 -1.25 -14.05 17.49
N ALA A 258 -0.20 -14.72 17.01
CA ALA A 258 1.18 -14.27 17.21
C ALA A 258 1.54 -13.07 16.36
N GLU A 259 0.98 -12.99 15.16
CA GLU A 259 1.17 -11.89 14.22
C GLU A 259 0.00 -11.83 13.24
N GLN A 260 -0.31 -10.65 12.80
CA GLN A 260 -1.26 -10.38 11.72
C GLN A 260 -0.56 -10.23 10.36
N CYS A 261 -1.29 -10.39 9.26
CA CYS A 261 -0.71 -10.28 7.91
C CYS A 261 -0.26 -8.86 7.59
N CYS A 262 -1.04 -7.86 7.98
CA CYS A 262 -0.79 -6.44 7.73
C CYS A 262 -0.45 -5.70 9.02
N PRO A 263 0.27 -4.54 8.95
CA PRO A 263 0.73 -3.81 10.13
C PRO A 263 -0.39 -3.24 10.98
N THR A 264 -1.52 -2.91 10.37
CA THR A 264 -2.70 -2.40 11.08
C THR A 264 -3.88 -3.32 10.86
N PRO A 265 -4.51 -3.86 11.92
CA PRO A 265 -5.92 -4.19 11.84
C PRO A 265 -6.65 -2.85 11.75
N THR A 266 -7.56 -2.74 10.84
CA THR A 266 -8.40 -1.55 10.63
C THR A 266 -8.91 -0.95 11.91
#